data_3ee5c0dc4003f2070a46e6e390745bdd
#
_entry.id   3ee5c0dc4003f2070a46e6e390745bdd
#
_cell.length_a   1.000
_cell.length_b   1.000
_cell.length_c   1.000
_cell.angle_alpha   90.00
_cell.angle_beta   90.00
_cell.angle_gamma   90.00
#
_symmetry.space_group_name_H-M   'P 1'
#
loop_
_entity.id
_entity.type
_entity.pdbx_description
1 polymer ?
#
loop_
_entity_poly.entity_id
_entity_poly.type
_entity_poly.pdbx_seq_one_letter_code
_entity_poly.pdbx_strand_id
1 'polypeptide(L)'
;MVGTADFYYALATDLSQSTIIKATRDKIVIEVPRAKIDEKAYHRVANSFVRLDHECSANLLSNKKDAERATRQWEDSFDTKGIEYVEKYMARDSVQHKIDQLTVRQVQTLFEKLGYTQAIEVIIK
;
A
#
# COMPACT_ATOMS: atom_id res chain seq x y z
N MET A 1 -10.85 25.00 2.95
CA MET A 1 -11.35 23.67 2.70
C MET A 1 -10.60 22.68 3.53
N VAL A 2 -11.25 22.02 4.42
CA VAL A 2 -10.63 21.00 5.27
C VAL A 2 -11.36 19.69 5.04
N GLY A 3 -10.62 18.68 4.68
CA GLY A 3 -11.17 17.36 4.54
C GLY A 3 -10.20 16.32 5.07
N THR A 4 -10.73 15.20 5.52
CA THR A 4 -9.96 14.04 5.96
C THR A 4 -10.43 12.81 5.19
N ALA A 5 -9.51 11.91 4.93
CA ALA A 5 -9.84 10.64 4.32
C ALA A 5 -8.92 9.57 4.87
N ASP A 6 -9.47 8.38 5.02
CA ASP A 6 -8.70 7.20 5.38
C ASP A 6 -8.39 6.40 4.13
N PHE A 7 -7.12 6.08 3.95
CA PHE A 7 -6.65 5.32 2.82
C PHE A 7 -6.04 4.02 3.31
N TYR A 8 -6.38 2.94 2.64
CA TYR A 8 -5.81 1.63 2.92
C TYR A 8 -4.95 1.21 1.75
N TYR A 9 -3.70 0.92 2.04
CA TYR A 9 -2.74 0.47 1.06
C TYR A 9 -2.28 -0.93 1.42
N ALA A 10 -2.31 -1.81 0.45
CA ALA A 10 -1.75 -3.14 0.63
C ALA A 10 -0.32 -3.15 0.09
N LEU A 11 0.54 -3.89 0.76
CA LEU A 11 1.87 -4.18 0.30
C LEU A 11 1.90 -5.62 -0.21
N ALA A 12 2.53 -5.82 -1.33
CA ALA A 12 2.66 -7.13 -1.94
C ALA A 12 4.10 -7.40 -2.34
N THR A 13 4.51 -8.64 -2.14
CA THR A 13 5.79 -9.16 -2.63
C THR A 13 5.51 -10.03 -3.83
N ASP A 14 6.16 -9.76 -4.94
CA ASP A 14 6.00 -10.58 -6.14
C ASP A 14 6.86 -11.83 -6.03
N LEU A 15 6.25 -12.91 -5.55
CA LEU A 15 6.93 -14.18 -5.38
C LEU A 15 7.34 -14.85 -6.69
N SER A 16 6.76 -14.43 -7.82
CA SER A 16 7.18 -14.93 -9.13
C SER A 16 8.61 -14.54 -9.48
N GLN A 17 9.11 -13.47 -8.87
CA GLN A 17 10.48 -12.99 -9.03
C GLN A 17 11.42 -13.48 -7.93
N SER A 18 10.96 -14.36 -7.09
CA SER A 18 11.81 -14.96 -6.06
C SER A 18 12.72 -16.04 -6.67
N THR A 19 13.87 -16.25 -6.04
CA THR A 19 14.84 -17.25 -6.46
C THR A 19 15.30 -18.06 -5.26
N ILE A 20 15.24 -19.37 -5.37
CA ILE A 20 15.83 -20.24 -4.36
C ILE A 20 17.32 -20.32 -4.63
N ILE A 21 18.11 -19.76 -3.73
CA ILE A 21 19.57 -19.71 -3.86
C ILE A 21 20.19 -21.01 -3.40
N LYS A 22 19.64 -21.62 -2.34
CA LYS A 22 20.16 -22.83 -1.76
C LYS A 22 19.03 -23.66 -1.17
N ALA A 23 19.04 -24.92 -1.42
CA ALA A 23 18.09 -25.86 -0.81
C ALA A 23 18.87 -27.11 -0.33
N THR A 24 18.87 -27.32 0.97
CA THR A 24 19.45 -28.50 1.59
C THR A 24 18.40 -29.22 2.43
N ARG A 25 18.75 -30.34 3.00
CA ARG A 25 17.84 -31.07 3.89
C ARG A 25 17.44 -30.23 5.10
N ASP A 26 18.32 -29.34 5.57
CA ASP A 26 18.13 -28.62 6.81
C ASP A 26 17.73 -27.15 6.59
N LYS A 27 17.97 -26.60 5.42
CA LYS A 27 17.82 -25.18 5.18
C LYS A 27 17.44 -24.85 3.74
N ILE A 28 16.55 -23.92 3.58
CA ILE A 28 16.22 -23.30 2.27
C ILE A 28 16.54 -21.81 2.38
N VAL A 29 17.32 -21.31 1.42
CA VAL A 29 17.61 -19.88 1.29
C VAL A 29 16.89 -19.37 0.05
N ILE A 30 15.99 -18.43 0.25
CA ILE A 30 15.21 -17.81 -0.82
C ILE A 30 15.45 -16.30 -0.84
N GLU A 31 15.68 -15.78 -2.02
CA GLU A 31 15.78 -14.35 -2.27
C GLU A 31 14.46 -13.86 -2.85
N VAL A 32 13.86 -12.85 -2.22
CA VAL A 32 12.58 -12.28 -2.63
C VAL A 32 12.72 -10.78 -2.89
N PRO A 33 11.95 -10.22 -3.82
CA PRO A 33 11.96 -8.78 -4.02
C PRO A 33 11.31 -8.09 -2.82
N ARG A 34 11.70 -6.84 -2.60
CA ARG A 34 11.10 -6.02 -1.57
C ARG A 34 9.63 -5.78 -1.85
N ALA A 35 8.81 -5.81 -0.82
CA ALA A 35 7.39 -5.52 -0.92
C ALA A 35 7.16 -4.10 -1.44
N LYS A 36 6.20 -3.97 -2.34
CA LYS A 36 5.80 -2.70 -2.94
C LYS A 36 4.32 -2.47 -2.71
N ILE A 37 3.90 -1.22 -2.84
CA ILE A 37 2.49 -0.88 -2.79
C ILE A 37 1.79 -1.57 -3.94
N ASP A 38 0.73 -2.31 -3.63
CA ASP A 38 -0.15 -2.88 -4.63
C ASP A 38 -1.19 -1.82 -5.02
N GLU A 39 -0.96 -1.18 -6.14
CA GLU A 39 -1.84 -0.12 -6.63
C GLU A 39 -3.27 -0.61 -6.91
N LYS A 40 -3.43 -1.89 -7.20
CA LYS A 40 -4.75 -2.48 -7.45
C LYS A 40 -5.54 -2.71 -6.16
N ALA A 41 -4.85 -2.83 -5.04
CA ALA A 41 -5.46 -3.02 -3.73
C ALA A 41 -5.63 -1.72 -2.95
N TYR A 42 -5.34 -0.59 -3.58
CA TYR A 42 -5.57 0.71 -2.99
C TYR A 42 -7.07 0.92 -2.75
N HIS A 43 -7.38 1.36 -1.56
CA HIS A 43 -8.76 1.56 -1.15
C HIS A 43 -8.91 2.82 -0.31
N ARG A 44 -9.82 3.68 -0.74
CA ARG A 44 -10.20 4.87 0.01
C ARG A 44 -11.56 4.63 0.67
N VAL A 45 -11.68 5.01 1.94
CA VAL A 45 -12.96 4.95 2.63
C VAL A 45 -13.81 6.13 2.20
N ALA A 46 -14.88 5.85 1.48
CA ALA A 46 -15.74 6.86 0.87
C ALA A 46 -16.34 7.86 1.86
N ASN A 47 -16.60 7.42 3.08
CA ASN A 47 -17.21 8.24 4.12
C ASN A 47 -16.24 9.21 4.81
N SER A 48 -14.96 9.15 4.49
CA SER A 48 -13.98 10.02 5.13
C SER A 48 -13.85 11.38 4.47
N PHE A 49 -14.48 11.61 3.31
CA PHE A 49 -14.46 12.91 2.70
C PHE A 49 -15.51 13.82 3.32
N VAL A 50 -15.05 14.94 3.80
CA VAL A 50 -15.95 16.03 4.15
C VAL A 50 -16.36 16.70 2.86
N ARG A 51 -17.64 16.69 2.57
CA ARG A 51 -18.16 17.40 1.42
C ARG A 51 -18.00 18.90 1.63
N LEU A 52 -17.36 19.49 0.67
CA LEU A 52 -17.10 20.92 0.72
C LEU A 52 -18.12 21.73 -0.01
N ASP A 53 -19.20 21.15 -0.23
CA ASP A 53 -20.01 21.50 -1.30
C ASP A 53 -20.93 22.62 -1.04
N HIS A 54 -21.62 22.61 0.04
CA HIS A 54 -22.81 23.43 0.09
C HIS A 54 -22.57 24.90 0.35
N GLU A 55 -21.58 25.23 1.12
CA GLU A 55 -21.32 26.62 1.45
C GLU A 55 -20.68 27.40 0.31
N CYS A 56 -19.84 26.77 -0.45
CA CYS A 56 -19.23 27.41 -1.61
C CYS A 56 -20.19 27.49 -2.80
N SER A 57 -21.01 26.47 -2.97
CA SER A 57 -21.93 26.43 -4.11
C SER A 57 -23.10 27.33 -3.98
N ALA A 58 -23.57 27.62 -2.77
CA ALA A 58 -24.70 28.53 -2.55
C ALA A 58 -24.40 29.94 -3.02
N ASN A 59 -23.15 30.35 -2.99
CA ASN A 59 -22.76 31.69 -3.42
C ASN A 59 -22.46 31.79 -4.91
N LEU A 60 -22.34 30.64 -5.57
CA LEU A 60 -21.94 30.63 -6.97
C LEU A 60 -23.07 30.38 -7.93
N LEU A 61 -24.23 30.50 -7.48
CA LEU A 61 -25.32 30.40 -8.38
C LEU A 61 -25.31 29.23 -9.24
N SER A 62 -25.00 28.22 -8.73
CA SER A 62 -24.88 27.76 -9.61
C SER A 62 -24.88 26.57 -10.15
N ASN A 63 -24.16 26.29 -10.55
CA ASN A 63 -23.99 25.23 -11.47
C ASN A 63 -23.59 24.01 -10.66
N LYS A 64 -24.57 23.17 -10.42
CA LYS A 64 -24.36 21.88 -9.77
C LYS A 64 -23.25 21.06 -10.42
N LYS A 65 -23.10 21.22 -11.75
CA LYS A 65 -22.02 20.55 -12.50
C LYS A 65 -20.63 21.09 -12.16
N ASP A 66 -20.50 22.37 -11.91
CA ASP A 66 -19.21 22.97 -11.55
C ASP A 66 -18.79 22.58 -10.14
N ALA A 67 -19.77 22.50 -9.22
CA ALA A 67 -19.52 22.02 -7.87
C ALA A 67 -19.09 20.54 -7.87
N GLU A 68 -19.75 19.72 -8.64
CA GLU A 68 -19.39 18.30 -8.78
C GLU A 68 -18.01 18.13 -9.40
N ARG A 69 -17.67 18.94 -10.39
CA ARG A 69 -16.35 18.94 -11.01
C ARG A 69 -15.26 19.35 -10.03
N ALA A 70 -15.49 20.40 -9.27
CA ALA A 70 -14.55 20.85 -8.25
C ALA A 70 -14.33 19.79 -7.16
N THR A 71 -15.40 19.13 -6.74
CA THR A 71 -15.31 18.05 -5.76
C THR A 71 -14.49 16.88 -6.30
N ARG A 72 -14.70 16.47 -7.54
CA ARG A 72 -13.93 15.40 -8.16
C ARG A 72 -12.45 15.75 -8.29
N GLN A 73 -12.14 16.96 -8.73
CA GLN A 73 -10.76 17.43 -8.83
C GLN A 73 -10.07 17.43 -7.47
N TRP A 74 -10.77 17.82 -6.44
CA TRP A 74 -10.27 17.80 -5.09
C TRP A 74 -10.02 16.38 -4.60
N GLU A 75 -10.96 15.46 -4.84
CA GLU A 75 -10.81 14.05 -4.49
C GLU A 75 -9.62 13.42 -5.22
N ASP A 76 -9.47 13.66 -6.52
CA ASP A 76 -8.35 13.15 -7.31
C ASP A 76 -7.01 13.70 -6.79
N SER A 77 -6.97 14.98 -6.44
CA SER A 77 -5.79 15.59 -5.84
C SER A 77 -5.45 14.97 -4.48
N PHE A 78 -6.46 14.62 -3.71
CA PHE A 78 -6.29 14.00 -2.40
C PHE A 78 -5.73 12.58 -2.54
N ASP A 79 -6.24 11.82 -3.51
CA ASP A 79 -5.74 10.48 -3.80
C ASP A 79 -4.26 10.51 -4.23
N THR A 80 -3.89 11.44 -5.10
CA THR A 80 -2.50 11.61 -5.53
C THR A 80 -1.58 11.97 -4.38
N LYS A 81 -1.99 12.88 -3.53
CA LYS A 81 -1.22 13.27 -2.33
C LYS A 81 -1.10 12.13 -1.34
N GLY A 82 -2.15 11.32 -1.22
CA GLY A 82 -2.13 10.15 -0.36
C GLY A 82 -1.06 9.15 -0.79
N ILE A 83 -0.98 8.85 -2.07
CA ILE A 83 0.05 7.95 -2.62
C ILE A 83 1.44 8.52 -2.41
N GLU A 84 1.65 9.80 -2.71
CA GLU A 84 2.94 10.46 -2.49
C GLU A 84 3.38 10.41 -1.03
N TYR A 85 2.46 10.62 -0.11
CA TYR A 85 2.74 10.57 1.31
C TYR A 85 3.17 9.17 1.75
N VAL A 86 2.46 8.14 1.28
CA VAL A 86 2.78 6.74 1.60
C VAL A 86 4.13 6.36 1.03
N GLU A 87 4.45 6.76 -0.20
CA GLU A 87 5.74 6.50 -0.81
C GLU A 87 6.88 7.13 -0.01
N LYS A 88 6.70 8.37 0.44
CA LYS A 88 7.69 9.04 1.31
C LYS A 88 7.83 8.34 2.65
N TYR A 89 6.73 7.89 3.22
CA TYR A 89 6.74 7.16 4.48
C TYR A 89 7.49 5.84 4.33
N MET A 90 7.23 5.10 3.26
CA MET A 90 7.87 3.83 2.97
C MET A 90 9.37 3.98 2.66
N ALA A 91 9.81 5.15 2.20
CA ALA A 91 11.23 5.41 1.93
C ALA A 91 12.06 5.58 3.21
N ARG A 92 11.43 5.70 4.38
CA ARG A 92 12.16 5.80 5.64
C ARG A 92 12.79 4.46 6.00
N ASP A 93 14.05 4.47 6.41
CA ASP A 93 14.80 3.25 6.73
C ASP A 93 14.12 2.42 7.83
N SER A 94 13.59 3.06 8.86
CA SER A 94 12.89 2.37 9.94
C SER A 94 11.63 1.66 9.47
N VAL A 95 10.92 2.25 8.52
CA VAL A 95 9.70 1.67 7.94
C VAL A 95 10.06 0.51 7.02
N GLN A 96 11.07 0.69 6.17
CA GLN A 96 11.55 -0.40 5.30
C GLN A 96 12.00 -1.61 6.10
N HIS A 97 12.68 -1.38 7.21
CA HIS A 97 13.12 -2.46 8.08
C HIS A 97 11.94 -3.26 8.64
N LYS A 98 10.88 -2.58 9.08
CA LYS A 98 9.67 -3.24 9.56
C LYS A 98 8.97 -4.03 8.45
N ILE A 99 8.90 -3.46 7.26
CA ILE A 99 8.30 -4.11 6.09
C ILE A 99 9.08 -5.38 5.75
N ASP A 100 10.40 -5.28 5.71
CA ASP A 100 11.26 -6.41 5.41
C ASP A 100 11.10 -7.52 6.45
N GLN A 101 11.02 -7.19 7.74
CA GLN A 101 10.77 -8.17 8.80
C GLN A 101 9.42 -8.87 8.63
N LEU A 102 8.38 -8.14 8.27
CA LEU A 102 7.06 -8.72 8.02
C LEU A 102 7.09 -9.62 6.79
N THR A 103 7.79 -9.23 5.73
CA THR A 103 7.95 -10.03 4.52
C THR A 103 8.65 -11.35 4.83
N VAL A 104 9.75 -11.30 5.58
CA VAL A 104 10.46 -12.50 6.01
C VAL A 104 9.54 -13.46 6.77
N ARG A 105 8.78 -12.92 7.72
CA ARG A 105 7.86 -13.72 8.53
C ARG A 105 6.77 -14.36 7.68
N GLN A 106 6.20 -13.60 6.74
CA GLN A 106 5.14 -14.09 5.87
C GLN A 106 5.63 -15.20 4.94
N VAL A 107 6.83 -15.06 4.38
CA VAL A 107 7.42 -16.09 3.52
C VAL A 107 7.72 -17.36 4.33
N GLN A 108 8.28 -17.21 5.53
CA GLN A 108 8.52 -18.35 6.43
C GLN A 108 7.22 -19.09 6.75
N THR A 109 6.17 -18.35 7.09
CA THR A 109 4.84 -18.91 7.39
C THR A 109 4.26 -19.65 6.18
N LEU A 110 4.42 -19.10 4.99
CA LEU A 110 3.97 -19.74 3.77
C LEU A 110 4.63 -21.11 3.57
N PHE A 111 5.95 -21.19 3.73
CA PHE A 111 6.67 -22.46 3.60
C PHE A 111 6.25 -23.46 4.68
N GLU A 112 6.03 -23.03 5.90
CA GLU A 112 5.50 -23.88 6.97
C GLU A 112 4.14 -24.47 6.60
N LYS A 113 3.25 -23.64 6.09
CA LYS A 113 1.92 -24.08 5.65
C LYS A 113 1.96 -25.05 4.48
N LEU A 114 2.98 -24.95 3.65
CA LEU A 114 3.20 -25.88 2.54
C LEU A 114 3.84 -27.21 2.99
N GLY A 115 4.15 -27.35 4.27
CA GLY A 115 4.67 -28.60 4.83
C GLY A 115 6.19 -28.72 4.87
N TYR A 116 6.91 -27.64 4.59
CA TYR A 116 8.37 -27.67 4.68
C TYR A 116 8.82 -27.61 6.15
N THR A 117 9.73 -28.47 6.51
CA THR A 117 10.28 -28.55 7.86
C THR A 117 11.67 -27.93 7.99
N GLN A 118 12.28 -27.57 6.88
CA GLN A 118 13.59 -26.93 6.86
C GLN A 118 13.51 -25.51 7.46
N ALA A 119 14.62 -25.02 7.96
CA ALA A 119 14.77 -23.61 8.30
C ALA A 119 14.69 -22.76 7.01
N ILE A 120 13.90 -21.74 7.02
CA ILE A 120 13.73 -20.85 5.86
C ILE A 120 14.43 -19.53 6.13
N GLU A 121 15.49 -19.28 5.37
CA GLU A 121 16.19 -18.00 5.37
C GLU A 121 15.72 -17.16 4.19
N VAL A 122 15.22 -15.97 4.47
CA VAL A 122 14.68 -15.06 3.46
C VAL A 122 15.63 -13.89 3.32
N ILE A 123 16.07 -13.65 2.09
CA ILE A 123 16.91 -12.50 1.75
C ILE A 123 16.07 -11.54 0.92
N ILE A 124 16.01 -10.30 1.36
CA ILE A 124 15.32 -9.25 0.62
C ILE A 124 16.31 -8.60 -0.34
N LYS A 125 15.89 -8.50 -1.57
CA LYS A 125 16.71 -7.83 -2.60
C LYS A 125 16.79 -6.34 -2.37
#